data_f7922717967d99e1b386b3f7617d2724
#
_entry.id   f7922717967d99e1b386b3f7617d2724
#
_cell.length_a   1.000
_cell.length_b   1.000
_cell.length_c   1.000
_cell.angle_alpha   90.00
_cell.angle_beta   90.00
_cell.angle_gamma   90.00
#
_symmetry.space_group_name_H-M   'P 1'
#
loop_
_entity.id
_entity.type
_entity.pdbx_description
1 polymer ?
#
loop_
_entity_poly.entity_id
_entity_poly.type
_entity_poly.pdbx_seq_one_letter_code
_entity_poly.pdbx_strand_id
1 'polypeptide(L)'
;MAASTSFRISENARERLASHAAREGTSATALLDQLIVESVEQRDYPGIVFRGTAHDRRAALAGGPDVWEVVGRLKDLDGAEEQRVSLLAEESDLSPRLIRLALDYAAEHPDDVLTRIERNRALAERSRAAARQRQALLR
;
A
#
# COMPACT_ATOMS: atom_id res chain seq x y z
N MET A 1 3.53 -1.27 22.13
CA MET A 1 3.54 -0.27 23.20
C MET A 1 4.62 0.78 22.90
N ALA A 2 4.28 2.07 22.99
CA ALA A 2 5.23 3.13 22.73
C ALA A 2 6.20 3.31 23.90
N ALA A 3 7.49 3.41 23.61
CA ALA A 3 8.53 3.78 24.58
C ALA A 3 8.83 5.27 24.45
N SER A 4 9.15 5.92 25.56
CA SER A 4 9.58 7.32 25.52
C SER A 4 11.04 7.40 25.08
N THR A 5 11.28 8.10 24.00
CA THR A 5 12.62 8.34 23.46
C THR A 5 12.74 9.81 23.05
N SER A 6 13.88 10.40 23.33
CA SER A 6 14.13 11.80 22.96
C SER A 6 15.22 11.90 21.91
N PHE A 7 14.92 12.64 20.85
CA PHE A 7 15.90 13.00 19.83
C PHE A 7 15.91 14.51 19.64
N ARG A 8 17.09 15.04 19.36
CA ARG A 8 17.22 16.44 18.99
C ARG A 8 17.11 16.55 17.47
N ILE A 9 16.18 17.37 17.00
CA ILE A 9 15.99 17.65 15.58
C ILE A 9 16.24 19.13 15.31
N SER A 10 16.58 19.48 14.07
CA SER A 10 16.81 20.87 13.67
C SER A 10 15.52 21.68 13.74
N GLU A 11 15.65 22.99 13.90
CA GLU A 11 14.52 23.92 13.89
C GLU A 11 13.74 23.82 12.57
N ASN A 12 14.44 23.74 11.45
CA ASN A 12 13.84 23.55 10.14
C ASN A 12 12.99 22.28 10.06
N ALA A 13 13.50 21.15 10.56
CA ALA A 13 12.76 19.89 10.58
C ALA A 13 11.51 20.00 11.45
N ARG A 14 11.62 20.64 12.62
CA ARG A 14 10.52 20.83 13.54
C ARG A 14 9.41 21.68 12.93
N GLU A 15 9.76 22.80 12.29
CA GLU A 15 8.80 23.70 11.65
C GLU A 15 8.08 23.01 10.48
N ARG A 16 8.82 22.30 9.65
CA ARG A 16 8.25 21.57 8.52
C ARG A 16 7.31 20.44 8.97
N LEU A 17 7.69 19.72 10.01
CA LEU A 17 6.86 18.69 10.60
C LEU A 17 5.54 19.25 11.12
N ALA A 18 5.60 20.33 11.90
CA ALA A 18 4.41 20.96 12.47
C ALA A 18 3.48 21.49 11.37
N SER A 19 4.03 22.11 10.34
CA SER A 19 3.27 22.64 9.20
C SER A 19 2.54 21.51 8.42
N HIS A 20 3.22 20.42 8.13
CA HIS A 20 2.61 19.29 7.46
C HIS A 20 1.55 18.59 8.31
N ALA A 21 1.82 18.39 9.59
CA ALA A 21 0.85 17.78 10.51
C ALA A 21 -0.45 18.60 10.56
N ALA A 22 -0.34 19.92 10.63
CA ALA A 22 -1.50 20.81 10.64
C ALA A 22 -2.32 20.69 9.34
N ARG A 23 -1.67 20.64 8.20
CA ARG A 23 -2.34 20.47 6.89
C ARG A 23 -3.03 19.14 6.75
N GLU A 24 -2.45 18.09 7.28
CA GLU A 24 -2.99 16.72 7.20
C GLU A 24 -4.01 16.42 8.31
N GLY A 25 -4.21 17.33 9.25
CA GLY A 25 -5.14 17.11 10.35
C GLY A 25 -4.69 16.05 11.35
N THR A 26 -3.38 15.90 11.54
CA THR A 26 -2.78 14.95 12.48
C THR A 26 -1.83 15.67 13.45
N SER A 27 -1.42 14.99 14.52
CA SER A 27 -0.43 15.55 15.45
C SER A 27 0.98 15.42 14.88
N ALA A 28 1.89 16.31 15.32
CA ALA A 28 3.29 16.24 14.96
C ALA A 28 3.91 14.91 15.40
N THR A 29 3.54 14.39 16.57
CA THR A 29 4.03 13.10 17.07
C THR A 29 3.58 11.94 16.19
N ALA A 30 2.32 11.89 15.82
CA ALA A 30 1.79 10.84 14.94
C ALA A 30 2.43 10.88 13.57
N LEU A 31 2.61 12.08 12.99
CA LEU A 31 3.27 12.24 11.71
C LEU A 31 4.73 11.83 11.77
N LEU A 32 5.43 12.19 12.85
CA LEU A 32 6.84 11.81 13.03
C LEU A 32 7.00 10.29 13.10
N ASP A 33 6.15 9.61 13.86
CA ASP A 33 6.16 8.16 13.95
C ASP A 33 5.96 7.51 12.58
N GLN A 34 4.96 7.96 11.83
CA GLN A 34 4.68 7.49 10.47
C GLN A 34 5.89 7.69 9.55
N LEU A 35 6.48 8.89 9.54
CA LEU A 35 7.62 9.21 8.68
C LEU A 35 8.83 8.34 8.99
N ILE A 36 9.09 8.07 10.26
CA ILE A 36 10.21 7.21 10.68
C ILE A 36 9.99 5.78 10.15
N VAL A 37 8.82 5.20 10.42
CA VAL A 37 8.50 3.84 9.99
C VAL A 37 8.57 3.71 8.46
N GLU A 38 7.92 4.61 7.74
CA GLU A 38 7.90 4.57 6.27
C GLU A 38 9.29 4.80 5.67
N SER A 39 10.08 5.72 6.22
CA SER A 39 11.42 5.99 5.71
C SER A 39 12.37 4.79 5.92
N VAL A 40 12.26 4.11 7.04
CA VAL A 40 13.04 2.90 7.30
C VAL A 40 12.63 1.79 6.33
N GLU A 41 11.33 1.56 6.14
CA GLU A 41 10.83 0.58 5.17
C GLU A 41 11.33 0.87 3.74
N GLN A 42 11.35 2.13 3.34
CA GLN A 42 11.87 2.51 2.02
C GLN A 42 13.36 2.22 1.86
N ARG A 43 14.13 2.27 2.94
CA ARG A 43 15.53 1.88 2.91
C ARG A 43 15.72 0.39 2.79
N ASP A 44 14.87 -0.39 3.45
CA ASP A 44 14.90 -1.85 3.39
C ASP A 44 14.38 -2.38 2.05
N TYR A 45 13.43 -1.64 1.43
CA TYR A 45 12.81 -2.00 0.16
C TYR A 45 12.92 -0.84 -0.85
N PRO A 46 14.11 -0.61 -1.43
CA PRO A 46 14.27 0.44 -2.45
C PRO A 46 13.33 0.22 -3.64
N GLY A 47 12.52 1.22 -3.94
CA GLY A 47 11.49 1.13 -4.97
C GLY A 47 10.08 1.01 -4.41
N ILE A 48 9.92 0.75 -3.11
CA ILE A 48 8.65 0.89 -2.41
C ILE A 48 8.50 2.33 -1.92
N VAL A 49 7.31 2.88 -2.10
CA VAL A 49 6.91 4.18 -1.58
C VAL A 49 5.59 4.04 -0.84
N PHE A 50 5.20 5.07 -0.10
CA PHE A 50 3.93 5.07 0.62
C PHE A 50 3.02 6.18 0.11
N ARG A 51 1.73 5.88 -0.02
CA ARG A 51 0.71 6.79 -0.53
C ARG A 51 -0.49 6.79 0.39
N GLY A 52 -1.31 7.83 0.24
CA GLY A 52 -2.58 7.92 0.93
C GLY A 52 -2.58 8.93 2.07
N THR A 53 -3.73 9.06 2.69
CA THR A 53 -3.92 9.96 3.84
C THR A 53 -3.31 9.37 5.11
N ALA A 54 -3.26 10.18 6.17
CA ALA A 54 -2.74 9.73 7.47
C ALA A 54 -3.49 8.50 8.02
N HIS A 55 -4.74 8.30 7.62
CA HIS A 55 -5.59 7.20 8.09
C HIS A 55 -5.69 6.03 7.12
N ASP A 56 -5.10 6.15 5.94
CA ASP A 56 -5.14 5.11 4.91
C ASP A 56 -3.83 5.10 4.11
N ARG A 57 -2.73 4.81 4.81
CA ARG A 57 -1.41 4.69 4.19
C ARG A 57 -1.25 3.34 3.53
N ARG A 58 -0.68 3.32 2.32
CA ARG A 58 -0.50 2.11 1.53
C ARG A 58 0.89 2.06 0.93
N ALA A 59 1.51 0.88 0.97
CA ALA A 59 2.73 0.63 0.24
C ALA A 59 2.45 0.50 -1.26
N ALA A 60 3.32 1.05 -2.08
CA ALA A 60 3.18 1.03 -3.53
C ALA A 60 4.55 0.93 -4.20
N LEU A 61 4.56 0.50 -5.46
CA LEU A 61 5.75 0.60 -6.28
C LEU A 61 5.92 2.07 -6.73
N ALA A 62 7.13 2.58 -6.69
CA ALA A 62 7.41 3.94 -7.15
C ALA A 62 7.01 4.06 -8.63
N GLY A 63 6.11 5.00 -8.93
CA GLY A 63 5.57 5.19 -10.28
C GLY A 63 4.66 4.05 -10.79
N GLY A 64 4.28 3.12 -9.93
CA GLY A 64 3.47 1.95 -10.29
C GLY A 64 2.26 1.77 -9.39
N PRO A 65 1.63 0.59 -9.43
CA PRO A 65 0.47 0.27 -8.61
C PRO A 65 0.83 0.04 -7.14
N ASP A 66 -0.18 0.00 -6.31
CA ASP A 66 -0.03 -0.39 -4.91
C ASP A 66 0.39 -1.87 -4.81
N VAL A 67 1.13 -2.19 -3.76
CA VAL A 67 1.58 -3.58 -3.52
C VAL A 67 0.41 -4.57 -3.46
N TRP A 68 -0.68 -4.20 -2.78
CA TRP A 68 -1.85 -5.08 -2.68
C TRP A 68 -2.50 -5.36 -4.04
N GLU A 69 -2.44 -4.42 -4.98
CA GLU A 69 -2.94 -4.63 -6.34
C GLU A 69 -2.11 -5.66 -7.09
N VAL A 70 -0.79 -5.57 -6.99
CA VAL A 70 0.13 -6.54 -7.60
C VAL A 70 -0.11 -7.94 -7.04
N VAL A 71 -0.15 -8.08 -5.72
CA VAL A 71 -0.38 -9.37 -5.06
C VAL A 71 -1.77 -9.91 -5.37
N GLY A 72 -2.77 -9.05 -5.39
CA GLY A 72 -4.14 -9.44 -5.76
C GLY A 72 -4.20 -10.04 -7.17
N ARG A 73 -3.51 -9.43 -8.14
CA ARG A 73 -3.43 -9.97 -9.50
C ARG A 73 -2.71 -11.30 -9.54
N LEU A 74 -1.60 -11.43 -8.83
CA LEU A 74 -0.86 -12.70 -8.76
C LEU A 74 -1.69 -13.82 -8.15
N LYS A 75 -2.53 -13.52 -7.16
CA LYS A 75 -3.43 -14.51 -6.55
C LYS A 75 -4.49 -15.04 -7.52
N ASP A 76 -4.88 -14.23 -8.49
CA ASP A 76 -5.87 -14.60 -9.49
C ASP A 76 -5.27 -15.43 -10.65
N LEU A 77 -3.95 -15.53 -10.73
CA LEU A 77 -3.25 -16.33 -11.74
C LEU A 77 -2.97 -17.73 -11.21
N ASP A 78 -2.85 -18.68 -12.14
CA ASP A 78 -2.54 -20.07 -11.82
C ASP A 78 -1.06 -20.37 -12.03
N GLY A 79 -0.58 -21.39 -11.34
CA GLY A 79 0.77 -21.89 -11.48
C GLY A 79 1.68 -21.55 -10.31
N ALA A 80 2.94 -21.91 -10.43
CA ALA A 80 3.99 -21.58 -9.47
C ALA A 80 4.33 -20.07 -9.52
N GLU A 81 5.03 -19.60 -8.51
CA GLU A 81 5.39 -18.19 -8.39
C GLU A 81 6.02 -17.62 -9.66
N GLU A 82 7.02 -18.30 -10.21
CA GLU A 82 7.73 -17.83 -11.41
C GLU A 82 6.81 -17.72 -12.64
N GLN A 83 5.87 -18.64 -12.77
CA GLN A 83 4.88 -18.60 -13.86
C GLN A 83 3.94 -17.40 -13.69
N ARG A 84 3.46 -17.16 -12.48
CA ARG A 84 2.57 -16.03 -12.16
C ARG A 84 3.28 -14.69 -12.40
N VAL A 85 4.54 -14.58 -11.97
CA VAL A 85 5.35 -13.38 -12.19
C VAL A 85 5.52 -13.11 -13.69
N SER A 86 5.85 -14.14 -14.46
CA SER A 86 6.01 -14.00 -15.92
C SER A 86 4.71 -13.57 -16.60
N LEU A 87 3.59 -14.19 -16.23
CA LEU A 87 2.28 -13.86 -16.79
C LEU A 87 1.90 -12.41 -16.49
N LEU A 88 2.08 -11.98 -15.23
CA LEU A 88 1.76 -10.61 -14.86
C LEU A 88 2.66 -9.60 -15.59
N ALA A 89 3.94 -9.91 -15.74
CA ALA A 89 4.87 -9.05 -16.48
C ALA A 89 4.47 -8.91 -17.96
N GLU A 90 3.94 -9.98 -18.57
CA GLU A 90 3.43 -9.93 -19.95
C GLU A 90 2.16 -9.11 -20.08
N GLU A 91 1.28 -9.16 -19.07
CA GLU A 91 -0.02 -8.46 -19.08
C GLU A 91 0.08 -6.99 -18.68
N SER A 92 1.18 -6.58 -18.10
CA SER A 92 1.34 -5.25 -17.51
C SER A 92 2.64 -4.59 -17.96
N ASP A 93 2.83 -3.32 -17.57
CA ASP A 93 4.08 -2.61 -17.81
C ASP A 93 5.12 -2.85 -16.71
N LEU A 94 4.84 -3.78 -15.79
CA LEU A 94 5.74 -4.08 -14.68
C LEU A 94 6.79 -5.09 -15.07
N SER A 95 8.05 -4.80 -14.72
CA SER A 95 9.12 -5.78 -14.87
C SER A 95 9.01 -6.90 -13.82
N PRO A 96 9.52 -8.10 -14.10
CA PRO A 96 9.57 -9.16 -13.08
C PRO A 96 10.25 -8.73 -11.79
N ARG A 97 11.28 -7.89 -11.87
CA ARG A 97 11.97 -7.36 -10.70
C ARG A 97 11.06 -6.55 -9.79
N LEU A 98 10.22 -5.69 -10.36
CA LEU A 98 9.28 -4.87 -9.59
C LEU A 98 8.16 -5.73 -8.98
N ILE A 99 7.69 -6.74 -9.71
CA ILE A 99 6.69 -7.68 -9.19
C ILE A 99 7.26 -8.45 -8.00
N ARG A 100 8.50 -8.92 -8.09
CA ARG A 100 9.17 -9.62 -6.98
C ARG A 100 9.40 -8.70 -5.79
N LEU A 101 9.74 -7.43 -6.03
CA LEU A 101 9.85 -6.44 -4.95
C LEU A 101 8.54 -6.30 -4.17
N ALA A 102 7.42 -6.22 -4.88
CA ALA A 102 6.10 -6.17 -4.25
C ALA A 102 5.81 -7.44 -3.44
N LEU A 103 6.16 -8.61 -3.96
CA LEU A 103 6.00 -9.89 -3.25
C LEU A 103 6.87 -9.95 -1.99
N ASP A 104 8.13 -9.53 -2.08
CA ASP A 104 9.05 -9.53 -0.93
C ASP A 104 8.51 -8.64 0.19
N TYR A 105 8.06 -7.44 -0.15
CA TYR A 105 7.44 -6.55 0.82
C TYR A 105 6.17 -7.18 1.44
N ALA A 106 5.30 -7.72 0.61
CA ALA A 106 4.04 -8.32 1.06
C ALA A 106 4.28 -9.55 1.96
N ALA A 107 5.33 -10.33 1.70
CA ALA A 107 5.67 -11.49 2.51
C ALA A 107 6.03 -11.12 3.95
N GLU A 108 6.61 -9.94 4.16
CA GLU A 108 6.93 -9.43 5.50
C GLU A 108 5.80 -8.59 6.12
N HIS A 109 4.83 -8.16 5.31
CA HIS A 109 3.68 -7.37 5.76
C HIS A 109 2.36 -7.98 5.26
N PRO A 110 2.11 -9.28 5.53
CA PRO A 110 0.99 -9.99 4.91
C PRO A 110 -0.38 -9.47 5.35
N ASP A 111 -0.53 -9.06 6.61
CA ASP A 111 -1.82 -8.64 7.15
C ASP A 111 -2.35 -7.39 6.44
N ASP A 112 -1.52 -6.38 6.25
CA ASP A 112 -1.90 -5.15 5.57
C ASP A 112 -2.32 -5.42 4.13
N VAL A 113 -1.55 -6.24 3.42
CA VAL A 113 -1.78 -6.53 2.01
C VAL A 113 -3.03 -7.39 1.83
N LEU A 114 -3.15 -8.47 2.57
CA LEU A 114 -4.28 -9.41 2.44
C LEU A 114 -5.60 -8.78 2.88
N THR A 115 -5.59 -7.96 3.92
CA THR A 115 -6.78 -7.24 4.36
C THR A 115 -7.31 -6.31 3.27
N ARG A 116 -6.43 -5.61 2.57
CA ARG A 116 -6.83 -4.73 1.46
C ARG A 116 -7.38 -5.52 0.27
N ILE A 117 -6.77 -6.64 -0.05
CA ILE A 117 -7.25 -7.52 -1.13
C ILE A 117 -8.67 -8.00 -0.82
N GLU A 118 -8.91 -8.50 0.39
CA GLU A 118 -10.24 -8.97 0.80
C GLU A 118 -11.27 -7.85 0.82
N ARG A 119 -10.90 -6.69 1.35
CA ARG A 119 -11.76 -5.51 1.38
C ARG A 119 -12.17 -5.08 -0.03
N ASN A 120 -11.22 -5.07 -0.95
CA ASN A 120 -11.48 -4.73 -2.35
C ASN A 120 -12.39 -5.76 -3.03
N ARG A 121 -12.17 -7.05 -2.78
CA ARG A 121 -13.01 -8.13 -3.32
C ARG A 121 -14.45 -8.03 -2.81
N ALA A 122 -14.63 -7.72 -1.53
CA ALA A 122 -15.96 -7.54 -0.95
C ALA A 122 -16.68 -6.34 -1.55
N LEU A 123 -15.99 -5.24 -1.78
CA LEU A 123 -16.54 -4.05 -2.44
C LEU A 123 -16.95 -4.35 -3.89
N ALA A 124 -16.09 -5.06 -4.62
CA ALA A 124 -16.38 -5.44 -6.00
C ALA A 124 -17.62 -6.35 -6.09
N GLU A 125 -17.74 -7.31 -5.17
CA GLU A 125 -18.90 -8.22 -5.12
C GLU A 125 -20.18 -7.46 -4.79
N ARG A 126 -20.14 -6.54 -3.83
CA ARG A 126 -21.31 -5.70 -3.51
C ARG A 126 -21.72 -4.83 -4.69
N SER A 127 -20.76 -4.29 -5.42
CA SER A 127 -21.01 -3.50 -6.62
C SER A 127 -21.67 -4.32 -7.72
N ARG A 128 -21.20 -5.56 -7.95
CA ARG A 128 -21.80 -6.48 -8.92
C ARG A 128 -23.23 -6.87 -8.52
N ALA A 129 -23.44 -7.18 -7.23
CA ALA A 129 -24.77 -7.50 -6.72
C ALA A 129 -25.75 -6.35 -6.91
N ALA A 130 -25.33 -5.13 -6.60
CA ALA A 130 -26.14 -3.92 -6.81
C ALA A 130 -26.47 -3.71 -8.29
N ALA A 131 -25.51 -3.95 -9.17
CA ALA A 131 -25.74 -3.85 -10.62
C ALA A 131 -26.77 -4.87 -11.10
N ARG A 132 -26.68 -6.11 -10.63
CA ARG A 132 -27.68 -7.16 -10.96
C ARG A 132 -29.07 -6.77 -10.48
N GLN A 133 -29.19 -6.21 -9.28
CA GLN A 133 -30.46 -5.74 -8.73
C GLN A 133 -31.07 -4.62 -9.58
N ARG A 134 -30.26 -3.64 -9.99
CA ARG A 134 -30.72 -2.57 -10.88
C ARG A 134 -31.20 -3.10 -12.22
N GLN A 135 -30.47 -4.04 -12.81
CA GLN A 135 -30.87 -4.67 -14.07
C GLN A 135 -32.20 -5.42 -13.94
N ALA A 136 -32.43 -6.09 -12.83
CA ALA A 136 -33.67 -6.79 -12.56
C ALA A 136 -34.88 -5.84 -12.50
N LEU A 137 -34.68 -4.63 -12.00
CA LEU A 137 -35.75 -3.59 -11.95
C LEU A 137 -36.16 -3.09 -13.35
N LEU A 138 -35.24 -3.21 -14.33
CA LEU A 138 -35.45 -2.65 -15.66
C LEU A 138 -35.98 -3.70 -16.68
N ARG A 139 -36.24 -4.91 -16.26
CA ARG A 139 -36.82 -5.98 -17.11
C ARG A 139 -38.30 -5.80 -17.35
#